data_120d6410e700ec9355efe46a1c785e51
#
_entry.id   120d6410e700ec9355efe46a1c785e51
#
_cell.length_a   1.000
_cell.length_b   1.000
_cell.length_c   1.000
_cell.angle_alpha   90.00
_cell.angle_beta   90.00
_cell.angle_gamma   90.00
#
_symmetry.space_group_name_H-M   'P 1'
#
loop_
_entity.id
_entity.type
_entity.pdbx_description
1 polymer ?
#
loop_
_entity_poly.entity_id
_entity_poly.type
_entity_poly.pdbx_seq_one_letter_code
_entity_poly.pdbx_strand_id
1 'polypeptide(L)'
;MGETEELEYDENMISLLEAVWGEGFMSPGGTDEVDRVLGNKDLSQVRVLDIGCGIGGAAVHIALTRQPSSVTGIDIEENLVNLALELAEKNNVSAICDFQRVEPGPLPFEPGSFDVVFSKDSIIHIADKFSLAKNAYQLLSPGGWFLASDWLCGYEGEPSPQMQAYIDAEGLDFDLASAKTYQQAFDAAGFVDIEFEERNAWYRIQARVERDNLAGPLYDELVSRVGEDFLSREIDVWNKMI
;
A
#
# COMPACT_ATOMS: atom_id res chain seq x y z
N MET A 1 29.94 15.84 2.11
CA MET A 1 29.46 14.74 2.94
C MET A 1 27.97 14.76 2.63
N GLY A 2 27.53 13.86 1.76
CA GLY A 2 26.11 13.71 1.48
C GLY A 2 25.45 13.15 2.74
N GLU A 3 24.36 13.74 3.17
CA GLU A 3 23.42 13.12 4.06
C GLU A 3 22.96 11.84 3.36
N THR A 4 23.21 10.69 3.95
CA THR A 4 22.53 9.45 3.55
C THR A 4 21.08 9.70 3.92
N GLU A 5 20.20 9.89 2.92
CA GLU A 5 18.77 9.79 3.15
C GLU A 5 18.55 8.45 3.86
N GLU A 6 18.05 8.47 5.09
CA GLU A 6 17.60 7.27 5.77
C GLU A 6 16.40 6.76 4.96
N LEU A 7 16.54 5.57 4.37
CA LEU A 7 15.46 4.91 3.65
C LEU A 7 14.37 4.57 4.66
N GLU A 8 13.14 4.92 4.35
CA GLU A 8 11.97 4.57 5.17
C GLU A 8 11.83 3.04 5.28
N TYR A 9 12.16 2.31 4.19
CA TYR A 9 12.17 0.86 4.14
C TYR A 9 13.56 0.34 3.78
N ASP A 10 14.31 -0.08 4.78
CA ASP A 10 15.61 -0.75 4.57
C ASP A 10 15.44 -2.25 4.22
N GLU A 11 16.54 -2.91 3.86
CA GLU A 11 16.54 -4.33 3.48
C GLU A 11 16.02 -5.26 4.59
N ASN A 12 16.26 -4.93 5.86
CA ASN A 12 15.79 -5.72 6.99
C ASN A 12 14.28 -5.61 7.15
N MET A 13 13.74 -4.38 7.03
CA MET A 13 12.31 -4.15 7.08
C MET A 13 11.60 -4.87 5.93
N ILE A 14 12.07 -4.71 4.69
CA ILE A 14 11.51 -5.40 3.52
C ILE A 14 11.52 -6.92 3.73
N SER A 15 12.66 -7.49 4.18
CA SER A 15 12.79 -8.93 4.43
C SER A 15 11.81 -9.44 5.48
N LEU A 16 11.56 -8.68 6.55
CA LEU A 16 10.59 -9.00 7.57
C LEU A 16 9.17 -8.95 7.04
N LEU A 17 8.80 -7.87 6.31
CA LEU A 17 7.46 -7.67 5.78
C LEU A 17 7.08 -8.75 4.78
N GLU A 18 8.00 -9.12 3.86
CA GLU A 18 7.78 -10.22 2.93
C GLU A 18 7.63 -11.59 3.62
N ALA A 19 8.36 -11.82 4.71
CA ALA A 19 8.20 -13.06 5.48
C ALA A 19 6.83 -13.15 6.17
N VAL A 20 6.24 -12.02 6.54
CA VAL A 20 4.92 -11.94 7.18
C VAL A 20 3.79 -11.99 6.14
N TRP A 21 3.89 -11.21 5.06
CA TRP A 21 2.78 -10.96 4.14
C TRP A 21 2.94 -11.58 2.75
N GLY A 22 4.09 -12.20 2.49
CA GLY A 22 4.42 -12.85 1.22
C GLY A 22 5.27 -11.98 0.31
N GLU A 23 5.91 -12.65 -0.64
CA GLU A 23 6.83 -12.01 -1.59
C GLU A 23 6.16 -10.86 -2.33
N GLY A 24 6.80 -9.70 -2.34
CA GLY A 24 6.33 -8.48 -2.98
C GLY A 24 5.37 -7.65 -2.14
N PHE A 25 5.04 -8.05 -0.91
CA PHE A 25 4.07 -7.33 -0.07
C PHE A 25 4.71 -6.68 1.14
N MET A 26 4.35 -5.42 1.36
CA MET A 26 4.80 -4.59 2.48
C MET A 26 3.65 -4.16 3.41
N SER A 27 2.46 -4.77 3.25
CA SER A 27 1.27 -4.47 4.04
C SER A 27 0.33 -5.68 4.16
N PRO A 28 -0.56 -5.71 5.17
CA PRO A 28 -1.34 -6.89 5.53
C PRO A 28 -2.21 -7.48 4.44
N GLY A 29 -2.38 -8.80 4.49
CA GLY A 29 -3.35 -9.54 3.68
C GLY A 29 -2.85 -10.00 2.31
N GLY A 30 -1.68 -9.56 1.85
CA GLY A 30 -1.05 -10.07 0.63
C GLY A 30 -2.01 -10.11 -0.58
N THR A 31 -1.97 -11.20 -1.34
CA THR A 31 -2.81 -11.40 -2.53
C THR A 31 -4.30 -11.45 -2.23
N ASP A 32 -4.70 -12.00 -1.08
CA ASP A 32 -6.11 -12.15 -0.72
C ASP A 32 -6.79 -10.78 -0.54
N GLU A 33 -6.08 -9.80 0.04
CA GLU A 33 -6.62 -8.45 0.20
C GLU A 33 -6.64 -7.70 -1.15
N VAL A 34 -5.66 -7.90 -2.02
CA VAL A 34 -5.72 -7.38 -3.41
C VAL A 34 -6.97 -7.90 -4.12
N ASP A 35 -7.21 -9.22 -4.09
CA ASP A 35 -8.39 -9.82 -4.73
C ASP A 35 -9.69 -9.32 -4.13
N ARG A 36 -9.71 -9.06 -2.83
CA ARG A 36 -10.88 -8.50 -2.14
C ARG A 36 -11.17 -7.06 -2.60
N VAL A 37 -10.15 -6.19 -2.65
CA VAL A 37 -10.29 -4.81 -3.13
C VAL A 37 -10.76 -4.75 -4.57
N LEU A 38 -10.24 -5.62 -5.42
CA LEU A 38 -10.66 -5.73 -6.82
C LEU A 38 -12.09 -6.28 -6.97
N GLY A 39 -12.51 -7.15 -6.03
CA GLY A 39 -13.80 -7.83 -6.07
C GLY A 39 -14.01 -8.62 -7.35
N ASN A 40 -15.25 -8.61 -7.85
CA ASN A 40 -15.63 -9.32 -9.09
C ASN A 40 -15.48 -8.47 -10.35
N LYS A 41 -14.70 -7.37 -10.31
CA LYS A 41 -14.51 -6.52 -11.46
C LYS A 41 -13.70 -7.23 -12.54
N ASP A 42 -14.19 -7.17 -13.77
CA ASP A 42 -13.42 -7.63 -14.93
C ASP A 42 -12.36 -6.57 -15.28
N LEU A 43 -11.11 -6.91 -15.09
CA LEU A 43 -9.98 -6.05 -15.42
C LEU A 43 -9.29 -6.47 -16.73
N SER A 44 -9.87 -7.40 -17.49
CA SER A 44 -9.28 -7.81 -18.75
C SER A 44 -9.22 -6.63 -19.73
N GLN A 45 -8.02 -6.45 -20.31
CA GLN A 45 -7.73 -5.38 -21.28
C GLN A 45 -7.85 -3.94 -20.75
N VAL A 46 -7.95 -3.71 -19.43
CA VAL A 46 -7.94 -2.36 -18.83
C VAL A 46 -6.50 -1.91 -18.48
N ARG A 47 -6.32 -0.60 -18.38
CA ARG A 47 -5.09 0.05 -17.94
C ARG A 47 -5.23 0.36 -16.46
N VAL A 48 -4.32 -0.18 -15.63
CA VAL A 48 -4.31 -0.01 -14.17
C VAL A 48 -3.15 0.90 -13.77
N LEU A 49 -3.42 1.87 -12.89
CA LEU A 49 -2.41 2.61 -12.15
C LEU A 49 -2.42 2.11 -10.70
N ASP A 50 -1.27 1.72 -10.18
CA ASP A 50 -1.07 1.34 -8.77
C ASP A 50 -0.28 2.45 -8.05
N ILE A 51 -0.96 3.21 -7.17
CA ILE A 51 -0.37 4.33 -6.44
C ILE A 51 0.26 3.83 -5.13
N GLY A 52 1.54 4.07 -4.95
CA GLY A 52 2.34 3.53 -3.85
C GLY A 52 2.52 2.03 -4.01
N CYS A 53 3.09 1.62 -5.14
CA CYS A 53 3.21 0.20 -5.51
C CYS A 53 4.20 -0.58 -4.64
N GLY A 54 5.04 0.11 -3.84
CA GLY A 54 6.09 -0.50 -3.06
C GLY A 54 6.98 -1.39 -3.93
N ILE A 55 7.24 -2.60 -3.46
CA ILE A 55 8.04 -3.62 -4.18
C ILE A 55 7.22 -4.43 -5.20
N GLY A 56 6.02 -3.97 -5.59
CA GLY A 56 5.29 -4.41 -6.78
C GLY A 56 4.34 -5.60 -6.62
N GLY A 57 4.16 -6.13 -5.40
CA GLY A 57 3.36 -7.35 -5.18
C GLY A 57 1.93 -7.26 -5.70
N ALA A 58 1.23 -6.15 -5.44
CA ALA A 58 -0.14 -5.95 -5.91
C ALA A 58 -0.21 -5.85 -7.44
N ALA A 59 0.65 -5.03 -8.05
CA ALA A 59 0.72 -4.86 -9.50
C ALA A 59 1.01 -6.18 -10.23
N VAL A 60 2.00 -6.95 -9.75
CA VAL A 60 2.36 -8.26 -10.31
C VAL A 60 1.21 -9.26 -10.15
N HIS A 61 0.55 -9.29 -8.98
CA HIS A 61 -0.61 -10.16 -8.76
C HIS A 61 -1.78 -9.82 -9.70
N ILE A 62 -2.08 -8.54 -9.88
CA ILE A 62 -3.10 -8.07 -10.84
C ILE A 62 -2.76 -8.53 -12.26
N ALA A 63 -1.50 -8.37 -12.68
CA ALA A 63 -1.04 -8.78 -13.99
C ALA A 63 -1.21 -10.29 -14.23
N LEU A 64 -0.86 -11.12 -13.25
CA LEU A 64 -0.94 -12.58 -13.33
C LEU A 64 -2.38 -13.13 -13.33
N THR A 65 -3.29 -12.46 -12.58
CA THR A 65 -4.61 -13.04 -12.29
C THR A 65 -5.76 -12.38 -13.05
N ARG A 66 -5.61 -11.12 -13.50
CA ARG A 66 -6.71 -10.31 -14.05
C ARG A 66 -6.55 -9.95 -15.53
N GLN A 67 -5.42 -10.27 -16.16
CA GLN A 67 -5.15 -10.04 -17.59
C GLN A 67 -5.38 -8.57 -18.07
N PRO A 68 -4.89 -7.56 -17.34
CA PRO A 68 -5.01 -6.18 -17.78
C PRO A 68 -4.20 -5.95 -19.07
N SER A 69 -4.47 -4.86 -19.80
CA SER A 69 -3.61 -4.45 -20.92
C SER A 69 -2.28 -3.89 -20.45
N SER A 70 -2.29 -3.21 -19.30
CA SER A 70 -1.07 -2.73 -18.62
C SER A 70 -1.34 -2.48 -17.13
N VAL A 71 -0.30 -2.60 -16.32
CA VAL A 71 -0.24 -2.12 -14.94
C VAL A 71 0.94 -1.18 -14.84
N THR A 72 0.70 0.07 -14.44
CA THR A 72 1.75 1.04 -14.13
C THR A 72 1.78 1.23 -12.62
N GLY A 73 2.85 0.81 -11.97
CA GLY A 73 3.10 1.07 -10.56
C GLY A 73 3.92 2.34 -10.38
N ILE A 74 3.58 3.15 -9.38
CA ILE A 74 4.35 4.34 -9.03
C ILE A 74 4.66 4.36 -7.54
N ASP A 75 5.88 4.78 -7.21
CA ASP A 75 6.33 5.00 -5.85
C ASP A 75 7.29 6.18 -5.78
N ILE A 76 7.49 6.75 -4.59
CA ILE A 76 8.44 7.86 -4.39
C ILE A 76 9.85 7.33 -4.10
N GLU A 77 9.99 6.11 -3.63
CA GLU A 77 11.26 5.49 -3.29
C GLU A 77 11.85 4.69 -4.47
N GLU A 78 13.01 5.11 -4.95
CA GLU A 78 13.69 4.49 -6.10
C GLU A 78 14.11 3.04 -5.84
N ASN A 79 14.51 2.72 -4.59
CA ASN A 79 14.87 1.35 -4.21
C ASN A 79 13.68 0.39 -4.31
N LEU A 80 12.48 0.82 -3.89
CA LEU A 80 11.26 0.01 -3.99
C LEU A 80 10.85 -0.20 -5.46
N VAL A 81 10.92 0.84 -6.28
CA VAL A 81 10.67 0.75 -7.72
C VAL A 81 11.61 -0.26 -8.40
N ASN A 82 12.90 -0.25 -8.04
CA ASN A 82 13.86 -1.20 -8.58
C ASN A 82 13.51 -2.66 -8.20
N LEU A 83 13.12 -2.90 -6.94
CA LEU A 83 12.67 -4.22 -6.50
C LEU A 83 11.37 -4.65 -7.21
N ALA A 84 10.45 -3.72 -7.47
CA ALA A 84 9.24 -4.01 -8.22
C ALA A 84 9.53 -4.42 -9.68
N LEU A 85 10.50 -3.79 -10.33
CA LEU A 85 10.98 -4.18 -11.66
C LEU A 85 11.58 -5.59 -11.65
N GLU A 86 12.42 -5.91 -10.67
CA GLU A 86 12.99 -7.25 -10.49
C GLU A 86 11.89 -8.30 -10.25
N LEU A 87 10.89 -7.98 -9.43
CA LEU A 87 9.75 -8.88 -9.17
C LEU A 87 8.94 -9.15 -10.44
N ALA A 88 8.69 -8.12 -11.27
CA ALA A 88 8.01 -8.29 -12.55
C ALA A 88 8.81 -9.15 -13.53
N GLU A 89 10.14 -8.99 -13.60
CA GLU A 89 11.01 -9.81 -14.41
C GLU A 89 10.96 -11.28 -13.95
N LYS A 90 11.12 -11.51 -12.66
CA LYS A 90 11.05 -12.86 -12.04
C LYS A 90 9.75 -13.58 -12.36
N ASN A 91 8.64 -12.85 -12.39
CA ASN A 91 7.31 -13.39 -12.68
C ASN A 91 6.93 -13.39 -14.16
N ASN A 92 7.83 -12.94 -15.05
CA ASN A 92 7.63 -12.86 -16.51
C ASN A 92 6.45 -11.97 -16.92
N VAL A 93 6.21 -10.88 -16.19
CA VAL A 93 5.14 -9.91 -16.47
C VAL A 93 5.64 -8.52 -16.87
N SER A 94 6.94 -8.32 -17.06
CA SER A 94 7.55 -7.04 -17.47
C SER A 94 7.02 -6.48 -18.79
N ALA A 95 6.36 -7.30 -19.61
CA ALA A 95 5.72 -6.82 -20.84
C ALA A 95 4.44 -6.02 -20.60
N ILE A 96 3.82 -6.17 -19.41
CA ILE A 96 2.55 -5.51 -19.03
C ILE A 96 2.66 -4.73 -17.71
N CYS A 97 3.70 -4.97 -16.90
CA CYS A 97 3.99 -4.18 -15.70
C CYS A 97 5.14 -3.21 -15.98
N ASP A 98 4.92 -1.93 -15.71
CA ASP A 98 5.93 -0.88 -15.73
C ASP A 98 5.93 -0.18 -14.36
N PHE A 99 7.13 0.16 -13.85
CA PHE A 99 7.25 0.81 -12.55
C PHE A 99 8.10 2.08 -12.67
N GLN A 100 7.62 3.16 -12.04
CA GLN A 100 8.23 4.47 -12.20
C GLN A 100 8.33 5.17 -10.84
N ARG A 101 9.51 5.72 -10.55
CA ARG A 101 9.66 6.67 -9.46
C ARG A 101 8.97 7.97 -9.82
N VAL A 102 8.21 8.53 -8.88
CA VAL A 102 7.56 9.84 -9.02
C VAL A 102 7.94 10.75 -7.86
N GLU A 103 7.82 12.06 -8.07
CA GLU A 103 7.92 13.00 -6.95
C GLU A 103 6.54 13.20 -6.30
N PRO A 104 6.47 13.52 -4.99
CA PRO A 104 5.22 13.90 -4.35
C PRO A 104 4.55 15.07 -5.07
N GLY A 105 3.25 14.95 -5.35
CA GLY A 105 2.49 16.02 -6.03
C GLY A 105 1.67 15.53 -7.22
N PRO A 106 1.47 16.38 -8.25
CA PRO A 106 0.73 16.00 -9.44
C PRO A 106 1.41 14.86 -10.20
N LEU A 107 0.63 13.83 -10.53
CA LEU A 107 1.16 12.66 -11.23
C LEU A 107 1.44 12.95 -12.71
N PRO A 108 2.54 12.43 -13.30
CA PRO A 108 3.01 12.81 -14.63
C PRO A 108 2.32 12.05 -15.78
N PHE A 109 0.99 11.93 -15.71
CA PHE A 109 0.21 11.22 -16.71
C PHE A 109 -0.87 12.10 -17.32
N GLU A 110 -1.23 11.80 -18.56
CA GLU A 110 -2.31 12.51 -19.26
C GLU A 110 -3.68 12.16 -18.68
N PRO A 111 -4.65 13.09 -18.70
CA PRO A 111 -6.01 12.80 -18.28
C PRO A 111 -6.63 11.63 -19.04
N GLY A 112 -7.35 10.75 -18.35
CA GLY A 112 -7.99 9.58 -18.94
C GLY A 112 -7.03 8.46 -19.35
N SER A 113 -5.81 8.44 -18.81
CA SER A 113 -4.79 7.43 -19.12
C SER A 113 -5.10 6.05 -18.56
N PHE A 114 -5.93 5.97 -17.52
CA PHE A 114 -6.20 4.72 -16.80
C PHE A 114 -7.69 4.42 -16.71
N ASP A 115 -8.00 3.14 -16.63
CA ASP A 115 -9.38 2.66 -16.45
C ASP A 115 -9.64 2.27 -15.01
N VAL A 116 -8.56 1.94 -14.27
CA VAL A 116 -8.56 1.68 -12.85
C VAL A 116 -7.38 2.42 -12.19
N VAL A 117 -7.65 3.13 -11.10
CA VAL A 117 -6.65 3.58 -10.13
C VAL A 117 -6.79 2.68 -8.91
N PHE A 118 -5.72 2.00 -8.56
CA PHE A 118 -5.61 1.10 -7.42
C PHE A 118 -4.63 1.66 -6.41
N SER A 119 -4.81 1.37 -5.13
CA SER A 119 -3.81 1.59 -4.09
C SER A 119 -4.02 0.64 -2.93
N LYS A 120 -2.95 0.16 -2.32
CA LYS A 120 -3.02 -0.71 -1.15
C LYS A 120 -2.12 -0.18 -0.04
N ASP A 121 -2.78 0.33 1.02
CA ASP A 121 -2.16 0.77 2.27
C ASP A 121 -1.01 1.79 2.10
N SER A 122 -1.16 2.70 1.13
CA SER A 122 -0.13 3.69 0.76
C SER A 122 -0.66 5.13 0.77
N ILE A 123 -1.93 5.35 0.45
CA ILE A 123 -2.47 6.72 0.40
C ILE A 123 -2.62 7.37 1.79
N ILE A 124 -2.40 6.61 2.86
CA ILE A 124 -2.23 7.11 4.23
C ILE A 124 -1.13 8.19 4.31
N HIS A 125 -0.04 8.03 3.55
CA HIS A 125 1.11 8.97 3.52
C HIS A 125 0.83 10.26 2.72
N ILE A 126 -0.32 10.36 2.02
CA ILE A 126 -0.67 11.54 1.23
C ILE A 126 -1.57 12.47 2.05
N ALA A 127 -1.00 13.55 2.59
CA ALA A 127 -1.69 14.49 3.46
C ALA A 127 -2.92 15.13 2.81
N ASP A 128 -2.80 15.59 1.58
CA ASP A 128 -3.89 16.25 0.85
C ASP A 128 -4.78 15.25 0.11
N LYS A 129 -5.77 14.70 0.83
CA LYS A 129 -6.75 13.74 0.28
C LYS A 129 -7.62 14.37 -0.83
N PHE A 130 -7.82 15.70 -0.83
CA PHE A 130 -8.57 16.38 -1.89
C PHE A 130 -7.77 16.44 -3.19
N SER A 131 -6.49 16.76 -3.12
CA SER A 131 -5.60 16.70 -4.28
C SER A 131 -5.43 15.28 -4.80
N LEU A 132 -5.29 14.27 -3.92
CA LEU A 132 -5.27 12.86 -4.29
C LEU A 132 -6.52 12.47 -5.09
N ALA A 133 -7.72 12.73 -4.53
CA ALA A 133 -8.98 12.38 -5.18
C ALA A 133 -9.15 13.09 -6.54
N LYS A 134 -8.80 14.38 -6.60
CA LYS A 134 -8.84 15.16 -7.84
C LYS A 134 -7.89 14.61 -8.92
N ASN A 135 -6.65 14.29 -8.54
CA ASN A 135 -5.66 13.74 -9.46
C ASN A 135 -6.13 12.37 -9.98
N ALA A 136 -6.56 11.48 -9.09
CA ALA A 136 -7.08 10.16 -9.46
C ALA A 136 -8.28 10.27 -10.42
N TYR A 137 -9.23 11.19 -10.13
CA TYR A 137 -10.39 11.43 -11.01
C TYR A 137 -9.99 11.90 -12.40
N GLN A 138 -8.99 12.79 -12.50
CA GLN A 138 -8.50 13.29 -13.78
C GLN A 138 -7.80 12.22 -14.60
N LEU A 139 -7.10 11.29 -13.95
CA LEU A 139 -6.38 10.21 -14.60
C LEU A 139 -7.30 9.09 -15.10
N LEU A 140 -8.49 8.96 -14.52
CA LEU A 140 -9.45 7.95 -14.91
C LEU A 140 -10.17 8.30 -16.22
N SER A 141 -10.32 7.31 -17.08
CA SER A 141 -11.24 7.36 -18.21
C SER A 141 -12.71 7.43 -17.74
N PRO A 142 -13.64 7.94 -18.53
CA PRO A 142 -15.05 7.96 -18.17
C PRO A 142 -15.56 6.55 -17.80
N GLY A 143 -16.14 6.42 -16.61
CA GLY A 143 -16.62 5.14 -16.07
C GLY A 143 -15.53 4.29 -15.41
N GLY A 144 -14.32 4.80 -15.25
CA GLY A 144 -13.22 4.13 -14.54
C GLY A 144 -13.46 4.06 -13.02
N TRP A 145 -12.64 3.27 -12.35
CA TRP A 145 -12.77 2.95 -10.92
C TRP A 145 -11.57 3.42 -10.12
N PHE A 146 -11.83 3.96 -8.93
CA PHE A 146 -10.84 4.07 -7.87
C PHE A 146 -11.09 2.95 -6.84
N LEU A 147 -10.09 2.10 -6.59
CA LEU A 147 -10.19 0.94 -5.72
C LEU A 147 -9.02 0.96 -4.74
N ALA A 148 -9.29 0.99 -3.45
CA ALA A 148 -8.20 1.02 -2.47
C ALA A 148 -8.54 0.27 -1.18
N SER A 149 -7.51 -0.24 -0.50
CA SER A 149 -7.49 -0.44 0.93
C SER A 149 -6.56 0.58 1.57
N ASP A 150 -6.90 1.05 2.77
CA ASP A 150 -6.05 2.00 3.48
C ASP A 150 -6.40 2.07 4.97
N TRP A 151 -5.49 2.63 5.75
CA TRP A 151 -5.66 2.88 7.17
C TRP A 151 -6.40 4.20 7.38
N LEU A 152 -7.54 4.12 8.03
CA LEU A 152 -8.37 5.28 8.32
C LEU A 152 -8.53 5.47 9.83
N CYS A 153 -8.52 6.73 10.28
CA CYS A 153 -8.87 7.03 11.67
C CYS A 153 -10.39 7.03 11.89
N GLY A 154 -10.80 6.54 13.06
CA GLY A 154 -12.21 6.56 13.48
C GLY A 154 -12.63 7.86 14.17
N TYR A 155 -11.85 8.94 14.07
CA TYR A 155 -12.07 10.20 14.77
C TYR A 155 -11.76 11.39 13.85
N GLU A 156 -12.26 12.56 14.25
CA GLU A 156 -11.91 13.83 13.62
C GLU A 156 -11.01 14.63 14.59
N GLY A 157 -9.96 15.27 14.06
CA GLY A 157 -9.01 16.05 14.86
C GLY A 157 -7.83 15.24 15.39
N GLU A 158 -7.25 15.66 16.51
CA GLU A 158 -6.03 15.07 17.05
C GLU A 158 -6.22 13.62 17.53
N PRO A 159 -5.20 12.76 17.36
CA PRO A 159 -5.23 11.41 17.85
C PRO A 159 -5.27 11.33 19.38
N SER A 160 -5.80 10.23 19.91
CA SER A 160 -5.68 9.94 21.35
C SER A 160 -4.21 9.75 21.73
N PRO A 161 -3.84 9.92 23.03
CA PRO A 161 -2.47 9.66 23.46
C PRO A 161 -1.96 8.25 23.13
N GLN A 162 -2.85 7.23 23.12
CA GLN A 162 -2.49 5.87 22.74
C GLN A 162 -2.23 5.76 21.24
N MET A 163 -3.07 6.39 20.42
CA MET A 163 -2.88 6.42 18.98
C MET A 163 -1.61 7.20 18.60
N GLN A 164 -1.34 8.32 19.25
CA GLN A 164 -0.10 9.07 19.03
C GLN A 164 1.13 8.22 19.39
N ALA A 165 1.10 7.51 20.50
CA ALA A 165 2.20 6.63 20.89
C ALA A 165 2.41 5.45 19.91
N TYR A 166 1.34 5.02 19.24
CA TYR A 166 1.43 4.03 18.17
C TYR A 166 2.07 4.64 16.91
N ILE A 167 1.58 5.78 16.44
CA ILE A 167 2.14 6.52 15.28
C ILE A 167 3.63 6.81 15.51
N ASP A 168 4.00 7.28 16.70
CA ASP A 168 5.40 7.56 17.05
C ASP A 168 6.27 6.29 17.07
N ALA A 169 5.68 5.13 17.36
CA ALA A 169 6.40 3.85 17.40
C ALA A 169 6.60 3.24 16.01
N GLU A 170 5.67 3.46 15.09
CA GLU A 170 5.80 3.05 13.69
C GLU A 170 6.93 3.83 13.00
N GLY A 171 7.16 5.08 13.40
CA GLY A 171 8.21 5.92 12.82
C GLY A 171 7.95 6.35 11.38
N LEU A 172 6.74 6.14 10.87
CA LEU A 172 6.30 6.52 9.54
C LEU A 172 5.46 7.79 9.59
N ASP A 173 5.53 8.61 8.55
CA ASP A 173 4.71 9.80 8.40
C ASP A 173 3.28 9.42 8.00
N PHE A 174 2.40 9.24 9.01
CA PHE A 174 0.99 8.91 8.79
C PHE A 174 0.11 10.16 8.80
N ASP A 175 -0.47 10.46 7.66
CA ASP A 175 -1.52 11.47 7.49
C ASP A 175 -2.91 10.82 7.54
N LEU A 176 -3.23 10.21 8.69
CA LEU A 176 -4.49 9.51 8.91
C LEU A 176 -5.69 10.42 8.69
N ALA A 177 -6.61 9.99 7.83
CA ALA A 177 -7.87 10.67 7.59
C ALA A 177 -9.06 9.76 7.90
N SER A 178 -10.21 10.36 8.26
CA SER A 178 -11.43 9.61 8.48
C SER A 178 -12.11 9.22 7.17
N ALA A 179 -12.96 8.20 7.20
CA ALA A 179 -13.81 7.83 6.06
C ALA A 179 -14.65 9.02 5.57
N LYS A 180 -15.05 9.92 6.49
CA LYS A 180 -15.78 11.14 6.14
C LYS A 180 -14.91 12.12 5.34
N THR A 181 -13.64 12.29 5.70
CA THR A 181 -12.71 13.14 4.95
C THR A 181 -12.49 12.59 3.54
N TYR A 182 -12.27 11.28 3.40
CA TYR A 182 -12.17 10.62 2.10
C TYR A 182 -13.46 10.78 1.29
N GLN A 183 -14.64 10.54 1.89
CA GLN A 183 -15.93 10.77 1.22
C GLN A 183 -16.04 12.18 0.65
N GLN A 184 -15.72 13.20 1.47
CA GLN A 184 -15.78 14.59 1.03
C GLN A 184 -14.80 14.91 -0.10
N ALA A 185 -13.60 14.35 -0.05
CA ALA A 185 -12.59 14.53 -1.08
C ALA A 185 -13.01 13.89 -2.42
N PHE A 186 -13.52 12.66 -2.39
CA PHE A 186 -13.98 11.96 -3.57
C PHE A 186 -15.27 12.59 -4.16
N ASP A 187 -16.24 12.99 -3.33
CA ASP A 187 -17.44 13.73 -3.77
C ASP A 187 -17.04 15.04 -4.45
N ALA A 188 -16.12 15.80 -3.86
CA ALA A 188 -15.65 17.07 -4.42
C ALA A 188 -14.89 16.91 -5.75
N ALA A 189 -14.22 15.77 -5.95
CA ALA A 189 -13.55 15.44 -7.21
C ALA A 189 -14.52 15.01 -8.31
N GLY A 190 -15.74 14.57 -7.97
CA GLY A 190 -16.77 14.15 -8.92
C GLY A 190 -16.98 12.63 -8.98
N PHE A 191 -16.42 11.86 -8.07
CA PHE A 191 -16.73 10.43 -7.97
C PHE A 191 -18.19 10.23 -7.55
N VAL A 192 -18.76 9.13 -7.99
CA VAL A 192 -20.10 8.66 -7.64
C VAL A 192 -20.05 7.23 -7.13
N ASP A 193 -21.10 6.78 -6.47
CA ASP A 193 -21.20 5.41 -5.96
C ASP A 193 -20.02 5.05 -5.02
N ILE A 194 -19.68 5.97 -4.10
CA ILE A 194 -18.58 5.81 -3.16
C ILE A 194 -19.01 4.87 -2.03
N GLU A 195 -18.30 3.77 -1.89
CA GLU A 195 -18.57 2.74 -0.87
C GLU A 195 -17.34 2.56 0.03
N PHE A 196 -17.58 2.38 1.34
CA PHE A 196 -16.55 2.04 2.31
C PHE A 196 -16.92 0.72 2.97
N GLU A 197 -15.95 -0.18 3.07
CA GLU A 197 -16.05 -1.41 3.85
C GLU A 197 -15.09 -1.34 5.04
N GLU A 198 -15.61 -1.47 6.25
CA GLU A 198 -14.82 -1.49 7.47
C GLU A 198 -14.21 -2.88 7.68
N ARG A 199 -12.86 -2.93 7.83
CA ARG A 199 -12.07 -4.16 7.94
C ARG A 199 -11.41 -4.34 9.31
N ASN A 200 -11.69 -3.47 10.27
CA ASN A 200 -11.03 -3.44 11.57
C ASN A 200 -11.16 -4.77 12.34
N ALA A 201 -12.35 -5.41 12.29
CA ALA A 201 -12.55 -6.71 12.96
C ALA A 201 -11.65 -7.82 12.39
N TRP A 202 -11.48 -7.86 11.06
CA TRP A 202 -10.56 -8.77 10.39
C TRP A 202 -9.12 -8.47 10.77
N TYR A 203 -8.72 -7.19 10.65
CA TYR A 203 -7.35 -6.79 10.89
C TYR A 203 -6.89 -7.06 12.33
N ARG A 204 -7.74 -6.85 13.32
CA ARG A 204 -7.44 -7.18 14.72
C ARG A 204 -7.15 -8.67 14.96
N ILE A 205 -7.72 -9.55 14.14
CA ILE A 205 -7.40 -10.99 14.17
C ILE A 205 -6.06 -11.21 13.47
N GLN A 206 -5.90 -10.63 12.30
CA GLN A 206 -4.72 -10.76 11.47
C GLN A 206 -3.46 -10.29 12.20
N ALA A 207 -3.48 -9.10 12.80
CA ALA A 207 -2.35 -8.56 13.56
C ALA A 207 -1.88 -9.49 14.71
N ARG A 208 -2.83 -10.20 15.37
CA ARG A 208 -2.48 -11.20 16.39
C ARG A 208 -1.79 -12.41 15.79
N VAL A 209 -2.31 -12.90 14.66
CA VAL A 209 -1.71 -14.04 13.94
C VAL A 209 -0.29 -13.69 13.47
N GLU A 210 -0.11 -12.51 12.92
CA GLU A 210 1.18 -11.99 12.49
C GLU A 210 2.17 -11.89 13.65
N ARG A 211 1.78 -11.25 14.74
CA ARG A 211 2.59 -11.17 15.96
C ARG A 211 2.97 -12.57 16.49
N ASP A 212 2.02 -13.50 16.54
CA ASP A 212 2.26 -14.85 17.04
C ASP A 212 3.21 -15.62 16.10
N ASN A 213 3.14 -15.40 14.79
CA ASN A 213 4.08 -15.95 13.82
C ASN A 213 5.50 -15.38 14.00
N LEU A 214 5.62 -14.06 14.19
CA LEU A 214 6.90 -13.40 14.44
C LEU A 214 7.57 -13.87 15.74
N ALA A 215 6.78 -14.02 16.80
CA ALA A 215 7.27 -14.50 18.11
C ALA A 215 7.38 -16.04 18.21
N GLY A 216 7.04 -16.77 17.15
CA GLY A 216 6.97 -18.23 17.14
C GLY A 216 7.54 -18.86 15.86
N PRO A 217 6.71 -19.33 14.91
CA PRO A 217 7.19 -20.12 13.77
C PRO A 217 8.24 -19.43 12.89
N LEU A 218 8.20 -18.11 12.76
CA LEU A 218 9.16 -17.34 11.95
C LEU A 218 10.36 -16.83 12.73
N TYR A 219 10.37 -16.96 14.06
CA TYR A 219 11.35 -16.28 14.92
C TYR A 219 12.80 -16.63 14.57
N ASP A 220 13.16 -17.91 14.59
CA ASP A 220 14.56 -18.35 14.37
C ASP A 220 15.05 -17.99 12.96
N GLU A 221 14.19 -18.11 11.97
CA GLU A 221 14.49 -17.75 10.58
C GLU A 221 14.74 -16.24 10.46
N LEU A 222 13.84 -15.42 11.03
CA LEU A 222 13.95 -13.96 10.98
C LEU A 222 15.14 -13.45 11.79
N VAL A 223 15.43 -14.01 12.96
CA VAL A 223 16.66 -13.67 13.70
C VAL A 223 17.90 -13.86 12.83
N SER A 224 17.95 -14.93 12.02
CA SER A 224 19.07 -15.17 11.12
C SER A 224 19.15 -14.18 9.94
N ARG A 225 18.05 -13.56 9.55
CA ARG A 225 17.97 -12.61 8.44
C ARG A 225 18.19 -11.16 8.88
N VAL A 226 17.47 -10.73 9.91
CA VAL A 226 17.39 -9.31 10.29
C VAL A 226 18.02 -9.02 11.66
N GLY A 227 18.40 -10.04 12.44
CA GLY A 227 18.97 -9.93 13.75
C GLY A 227 17.94 -9.87 14.88
N GLU A 228 18.33 -10.33 16.08
CA GLU A 228 17.42 -10.48 17.24
C GLU A 228 16.95 -9.12 17.78
N ASP A 229 17.84 -8.12 17.83
CA ASP A 229 17.49 -6.79 18.34
C ASP A 229 16.45 -6.07 17.44
N PHE A 230 16.58 -6.21 16.12
CA PHE A 230 15.63 -5.67 15.18
C PHE A 230 14.27 -6.37 15.31
N LEU A 231 14.25 -7.71 15.22
CA LEU A 231 13.01 -8.48 15.32
C LEU A 231 12.26 -8.24 16.63
N SER A 232 12.99 -8.12 17.75
CA SER A 232 12.38 -7.85 19.07
C SER A 232 11.66 -6.49 19.09
N ARG A 233 12.25 -5.46 18.49
CA ARG A 233 11.61 -4.14 18.37
C ARG A 233 10.34 -4.20 17.55
N GLU A 234 10.38 -4.90 16.42
CA GLU A 234 9.21 -5.03 15.55
C GLU A 234 8.07 -5.82 16.24
N ILE A 235 8.37 -6.90 16.95
CA ILE A 235 7.37 -7.60 17.78
C ILE A 235 6.74 -6.67 18.81
N ASP A 236 7.51 -5.75 19.40
CA ASP A 236 6.97 -4.74 20.33
C ASP A 236 6.05 -3.73 19.64
N VAL A 237 6.30 -3.37 18.38
CA VAL A 237 5.39 -2.54 17.57
C VAL A 237 4.07 -3.28 17.33
N TRP A 238 4.11 -4.54 16.88
CA TRP A 238 2.89 -5.37 16.74
C TRP A 238 2.11 -5.51 18.06
N ASN A 239 2.79 -5.61 19.20
CA ASN A 239 2.14 -5.65 20.50
C ASN A 239 1.39 -4.36 20.87
N LYS A 240 1.83 -3.20 20.38
CA LYS A 240 1.12 -1.92 20.59
C LYS A 240 -0.09 -1.77 19.69
N MET A 241 -0.09 -2.42 18.54
CA MET A 241 -1.16 -2.40 17.55
C MET A 241 -2.38 -3.26 17.96
N ILE A 242 -2.19 -4.29 18.79
CA ILE A 242 -3.19 -5.28 19.22
C ILE A 242 -3.97 -4.83 20.46
#